data_10a991fcf647efa1d7e5a4f2e8992378
#
_entry.id   10a991fcf647efa1d7e5a4f2e8992378
#
_cell.length_a   1.000
_cell.length_b   1.000
_cell.length_c   1.000
_cell.angle_alpha   90.00
_cell.angle_beta   90.00
_cell.angle_gamma   90.00
#
_symmetry.space_group_name_H-M   'P 1'
#
loop_
_entity.id
_entity.type
_entity.pdbx_description
1 polymer ?
#
loop_
_entity_poly.entity_id
_entity_poly.type
_entity_poly.pdbx_seq_one_letter_code
_entity_poly.pdbx_strand_id
1 'polypeptide(L)'
;MKSCIYPGSFDPFTLGHLDVIERSANIFDKVIVSVGENASKKYTFSLEDRLNSIKNNVKHIPKVSVVSFSGLLADFAYESGCKVVIKGVRNFQDFDYERLLHDIGLTQQRGIETLTIFSKSELSHVSSTAAKEICKNGGLLENYVPLSVKQELETTLNGQLILGVTGEIGMGKSYFSEKFCYVESIYGFDIKHIDLDKLAHDILHNRTERVYIDLRHSILKEFGLSIGNESIIDKKKLGQIVFNDRPSLKKLNDMMRIPIMTRIRKEIGNFKGCILLNGALLVEAGFLPICNNNIVVVKSSKEKQFYNLTQRGYSVEQIENRINSQLNTDTKIKLIEESINKYGHGKLFEFTNYVGEEEFDQIDKIKRWIDCYLY
;
A
#
# COMPACT_ATOMS: atom_id res chain seq x y z
N MET A 1 33.51 -16.73 -12.52
CA MET A 1 32.36 -16.02 -11.98
C MET A 1 31.20 -16.14 -12.97
N LYS A 2 30.10 -16.78 -12.60
CA LYS A 2 28.96 -16.97 -13.51
C LYS A 2 28.06 -15.71 -13.41
N SER A 3 27.96 -14.95 -14.52
CA SER A 3 27.15 -13.75 -14.59
C SER A 3 25.98 -13.92 -15.56
N CYS A 4 24.89 -13.23 -15.30
CA CYS A 4 23.76 -13.16 -16.21
C CYS A 4 23.20 -11.73 -16.31
N ILE A 5 22.46 -11.46 -17.39
CA ILE A 5 21.70 -10.23 -17.59
C ILE A 5 20.20 -10.55 -17.52
N TYR A 6 19.46 -9.74 -16.80
CA TYR A 6 18.00 -9.75 -16.82
C TYR A 6 17.49 -8.44 -17.42
N PRO A 7 17.15 -8.42 -18.71
CA PRO A 7 16.70 -7.23 -19.40
C PRO A 7 15.19 -7.05 -19.31
N GLY A 8 14.74 -5.81 -19.22
CA GLY A 8 13.32 -5.49 -19.25
C GLY A 8 13.06 -4.00 -19.37
N SER A 9 11.80 -3.65 -19.59
CA SER A 9 11.33 -2.25 -19.53
C SER A 9 11.11 -1.78 -18.10
N PHE A 10 10.62 -2.67 -17.24
CA PHE A 10 10.28 -2.41 -15.82
C PHE A 10 9.41 -1.17 -15.64
N ASP A 11 8.34 -1.05 -16.41
CA ASP A 11 7.42 0.08 -16.46
C ASP A 11 5.98 -0.33 -16.08
N PRO A 12 5.69 -0.50 -14.76
CA PRO A 12 6.58 -0.45 -13.60
C PRO A 12 7.30 -1.78 -13.29
N PHE A 13 8.19 -1.74 -12.31
CA PHE A 13 8.75 -2.89 -11.63
C PHE A 13 7.66 -3.67 -10.88
N THR A 14 7.69 -5.01 -10.94
CA THR A 14 6.62 -5.87 -10.36
C THR A 14 7.20 -6.94 -9.43
N LEU A 15 6.34 -7.59 -8.64
CA LEU A 15 6.73 -8.75 -7.83
C LEU A 15 7.21 -9.94 -8.69
N GLY A 16 6.68 -10.07 -9.92
CA GLY A 16 7.19 -11.06 -10.87
C GLY A 16 8.64 -10.79 -11.30
N HIS A 17 8.99 -9.52 -11.51
CA HIS A 17 10.38 -9.13 -11.80
C HIS A 17 11.29 -9.40 -10.61
N LEU A 18 10.86 -9.07 -9.40
CA LEU A 18 11.61 -9.31 -8.17
C LEU A 18 11.88 -10.82 -7.96
N ASP A 19 10.88 -11.67 -8.13
CA ASP A 19 11.03 -13.13 -8.02
C ASP A 19 12.09 -13.68 -8.99
N VAL A 20 12.07 -13.24 -10.24
CA VAL A 20 13.09 -13.65 -11.24
C VAL A 20 14.48 -13.20 -10.81
N ILE A 21 14.65 -11.97 -10.31
CA ILE A 21 15.93 -11.44 -9.87
C ILE A 21 16.47 -12.22 -8.66
N GLU A 22 15.65 -12.45 -7.65
CA GLU A 22 16.02 -13.20 -6.43
C GLU A 22 16.47 -14.63 -6.78
N ARG A 23 15.69 -15.31 -7.63
CA ARG A 23 16.02 -16.67 -8.07
C ARG A 23 17.26 -16.72 -8.94
N SER A 24 17.48 -15.72 -9.80
CA SER A 24 18.71 -15.58 -10.57
C SER A 24 19.94 -15.38 -9.67
N ALA A 25 19.81 -14.56 -8.61
CA ALA A 25 20.88 -14.32 -7.65
C ALA A 25 21.26 -15.57 -6.82
N ASN A 26 20.37 -16.56 -6.73
CA ASN A 26 20.69 -17.86 -6.11
C ASN A 26 21.48 -18.79 -7.05
N ILE A 27 21.40 -18.55 -8.37
CA ILE A 27 22.04 -19.41 -9.39
C ILE A 27 23.37 -18.81 -9.86
N PHE A 28 23.43 -17.47 -9.96
CA PHE A 28 24.57 -16.74 -10.52
C PHE A 28 25.33 -15.98 -9.43
N ASP A 29 26.62 -15.75 -9.70
CA ASP A 29 27.49 -14.96 -8.82
C ASP A 29 27.23 -13.46 -8.99
N LYS A 30 26.79 -13.04 -10.19
CA LYS A 30 26.43 -11.65 -10.52
C LYS A 30 25.22 -11.62 -11.43
N VAL A 31 24.25 -10.76 -11.08
CA VAL A 31 23.06 -10.49 -11.88
C VAL A 31 23.04 -9.01 -12.29
N ILE A 32 23.00 -8.75 -13.59
CA ILE A 32 22.90 -7.41 -14.14
C ILE A 32 21.45 -7.21 -14.58
N VAL A 33 20.68 -6.43 -13.83
CA VAL A 33 19.33 -5.98 -14.23
C VAL A 33 19.51 -4.81 -15.17
N SER A 34 19.09 -4.97 -16.43
CA SER A 34 19.32 -3.95 -17.46
C SER A 34 18.00 -3.36 -17.97
N VAL A 35 17.83 -2.06 -17.77
CA VAL A 35 16.66 -1.32 -18.23
C VAL A 35 16.87 -0.89 -19.67
N GLY A 36 16.10 -1.48 -20.59
CA GLY A 36 16.17 -1.13 -22.01
C GLY A 36 15.43 0.18 -22.31
N GLU A 37 16.09 1.00 -23.12
CA GLU A 37 15.47 2.16 -23.75
C GLU A 37 15.04 1.82 -25.17
N ASN A 38 13.75 1.98 -25.46
CA ASN A 38 13.21 1.85 -26.82
C ASN A 38 12.52 3.16 -27.18
N ALA A 39 13.11 3.91 -28.09
CA ALA A 39 12.60 5.22 -28.53
C ALA A 39 11.19 5.15 -29.14
N SER A 40 10.74 3.97 -29.60
CA SER A 40 9.39 3.78 -30.16
C SER A 40 8.33 3.52 -29.08
N LYS A 41 8.70 3.27 -27.83
CA LYS A 41 7.76 3.00 -26.71
C LYS A 41 7.50 4.25 -25.89
N LYS A 42 6.22 4.48 -25.58
CA LYS A 42 5.84 5.48 -24.59
C LYS A 42 5.81 4.82 -23.21
N TYR A 43 6.70 5.26 -22.33
CA TYR A 43 6.78 4.76 -20.95
C TYR A 43 5.93 5.62 -20.01
N THR A 44 5.48 5.01 -18.92
CA THR A 44 4.79 5.70 -17.82
C THR A 44 5.78 6.43 -16.92
N PHE A 45 6.91 5.77 -16.65
CA PHE A 45 7.98 6.28 -15.79
C PHE A 45 9.22 6.65 -16.62
N SER A 46 9.91 7.71 -16.21
CA SER A 46 11.22 8.07 -16.82
C SER A 46 12.23 6.93 -16.66
N LEU A 47 13.30 6.96 -17.42
CA LEU A 47 14.39 5.98 -17.27
C LEU A 47 14.97 6.03 -15.84
N GLU A 48 15.17 7.21 -15.31
CA GLU A 48 15.71 7.43 -13.98
C GLU A 48 14.81 6.86 -12.91
N ASP A 49 13.49 7.10 -12.98
CA ASP A 49 12.51 6.54 -12.04
C ASP A 49 12.51 5.02 -12.07
N ARG A 50 12.53 4.41 -13.26
CA ARG A 50 12.58 2.95 -13.41
C ARG A 50 13.86 2.35 -12.81
N LEU A 51 15.02 2.99 -13.03
CA LEU A 51 16.29 2.57 -12.43
C LEU A 51 16.27 2.68 -10.91
N ASN A 52 15.77 3.80 -10.38
CA ASN A 52 15.69 4.04 -8.95
C ASN A 52 14.69 3.10 -8.28
N SER A 53 13.54 2.87 -8.91
CA SER A 53 12.54 1.92 -8.43
C SER A 53 13.13 0.51 -8.29
N ILE A 54 13.87 0.02 -9.29
CA ILE A 54 14.54 -1.28 -9.21
C ILE A 54 15.60 -1.28 -8.11
N LYS A 55 16.54 -0.30 -8.11
CA LYS A 55 17.62 -0.20 -7.12
C LYS A 55 17.10 -0.25 -5.69
N ASN A 56 16.04 0.49 -5.41
CA ASN A 56 15.40 0.54 -4.08
C ASN A 56 14.84 -0.83 -3.65
N ASN A 57 14.28 -1.58 -4.60
CA ASN A 57 13.63 -2.85 -4.31
C ASN A 57 14.60 -4.06 -4.32
N VAL A 58 15.81 -3.92 -4.85
CA VAL A 58 16.82 -5.00 -4.87
C VAL A 58 18.05 -4.71 -3.99
N LYS A 59 18.09 -3.61 -3.25
CA LYS A 59 19.24 -3.20 -2.41
C LYS A 59 19.68 -4.26 -1.38
N HIS A 60 18.78 -5.15 -1.01
CA HIS A 60 19.05 -6.26 -0.09
C HIS A 60 19.72 -7.46 -0.75
N ILE A 61 19.95 -7.43 -2.08
CA ILE A 61 20.57 -8.51 -2.86
C ILE A 61 21.94 -8.06 -3.35
N PRO A 62 23.04 -8.37 -2.63
CA PRO A 62 24.37 -7.82 -2.94
C PRO A 62 24.92 -8.19 -4.33
N LYS A 63 24.43 -9.29 -4.92
CA LYS A 63 24.86 -9.80 -6.22
C LYS A 63 24.24 -9.06 -7.42
N VAL A 64 23.29 -8.13 -7.16
CA VAL A 64 22.55 -7.44 -8.20
C VAL A 64 23.14 -6.06 -8.49
N SER A 65 23.34 -5.77 -9.75
CA SER A 65 23.63 -4.42 -10.25
C SER A 65 22.53 -3.98 -11.23
N VAL A 66 22.20 -2.69 -11.22
CA VAL A 66 21.12 -2.12 -12.05
C VAL A 66 21.73 -1.05 -12.96
N VAL A 67 21.53 -1.22 -14.26
CA VAL A 67 22.07 -0.33 -15.30
C VAL A 67 21.04 -0.10 -16.41
N SER A 68 21.21 0.95 -17.20
CA SER A 68 20.47 1.13 -18.45
C SER A 68 21.31 0.67 -19.64
N PHE A 69 20.64 0.34 -20.73
CA PHE A 69 21.28 0.09 -22.01
C PHE A 69 20.40 0.59 -23.15
N SER A 70 21.06 0.94 -24.26
CA SER A 70 20.42 1.26 -25.54
C SER A 70 20.99 0.41 -26.65
N GLY A 71 20.25 0.23 -27.73
CA GLY A 71 20.68 -0.60 -28.86
C GLY A 71 20.38 -2.09 -28.70
N LEU A 72 21.20 -2.94 -29.28
CA LEU A 72 21.01 -4.39 -29.28
C LEU A 72 21.42 -5.02 -27.95
N LEU A 73 20.53 -5.81 -27.38
CA LEU A 73 20.81 -6.57 -26.15
C LEU A 73 22.00 -7.50 -26.29
N ALA A 74 22.21 -8.08 -27.51
CA ALA A 74 23.31 -8.96 -27.78
C ALA A 74 24.67 -8.24 -27.68
N ASP A 75 24.77 -7.01 -28.17
CA ASP A 75 26.01 -6.22 -28.08
C ASP A 75 26.26 -5.79 -26.62
N PHE A 76 25.24 -5.32 -25.93
CA PHE A 76 25.34 -4.98 -24.51
C PHE A 76 25.78 -6.19 -23.66
N ALA A 77 25.26 -7.38 -23.92
CA ALA A 77 25.65 -8.61 -23.23
C ALA A 77 27.08 -8.98 -23.50
N TYR A 78 27.52 -8.87 -24.75
CA TYR A 78 28.90 -9.12 -25.15
C TYR A 78 29.87 -8.15 -24.45
N GLU A 79 29.61 -6.85 -24.51
CA GLU A 79 30.42 -5.80 -23.86
C GLU A 79 30.46 -5.94 -22.33
N SER A 80 29.38 -6.43 -21.73
CA SER A 80 29.29 -6.72 -20.29
C SER A 80 30.02 -8.01 -19.88
N GLY A 81 30.58 -8.76 -20.84
CA GLY A 81 31.21 -10.06 -20.61
C GLY A 81 30.23 -11.15 -20.15
N CYS A 82 28.92 -10.97 -20.39
CA CYS A 82 27.89 -11.92 -20.02
C CYS A 82 27.44 -12.75 -21.21
N LYS A 83 27.42 -14.07 -21.04
CA LYS A 83 26.99 -15.02 -22.07
C LYS A 83 25.56 -15.55 -21.85
N VAL A 84 24.90 -15.11 -20.77
CA VAL A 84 23.59 -15.62 -20.39
C VAL A 84 22.64 -14.47 -20.20
N VAL A 85 21.51 -14.53 -20.90
CA VAL A 85 20.35 -13.66 -20.70
C VAL A 85 19.25 -14.45 -19.99
N ILE A 86 18.69 -13.91 -18.92
CA ILE A 86 17.57 -14.49 -18.20
C ILE A 86 16.26 -13.87 -18.69
N LYS A 87 15.24 -14.69 -18.87
CA LYS A 87 13.88 -14.27 -19.23
C LYS A 87 12.86 -14.90 -18.29
N GLY A 88 11.97 -14.09 -17.73
CA GLY A 88 10.83 -14.56 -16.95
C GLY A 88 9.65 -14.88 -17.86
N VAL A 89 9.03 -16.04 -17.69
CA VAL A 89 7.91 -16.52 -18.51
C VAL A 89 6.75 -16.92 -17.61
N ARG A 90 5.54 -16.41 -17.91
CA ARG A 90 4.31 -16.66 -17.12
C ARG A 90 3.35 -17.62 -17.83
N ASN A 91 3.36 -17.59 -19.16
CA ASN A 91 2.44 -18.34 -19.99
C ASN A 91 3.12 -18.70 -21.33
N PHE A 92 2.38 -19.44 -22.14
CA PHE A 92 2.87 -19.91 -23.44
C PHE A 92 3.14 -18.75 -24.43
N GLN A 93 2.35 -17.66 -24.38
CA GLN A 93 2.54 -16.50 -25.26
C GLN A 93 3.85 -15.78 -24.93
N ASP A 94 4.15 -15.58 -23.64
CA ASP A 94 5.45 -15.04 -23.20
C ASP A 94 6.60 -15.93 -23.70
N PHE A 95 6.45 -17.25 -23.56
CA PHE A 95 7.46 -18.21 -24.00
C PHE A 95 7.73 -18.15 -25.49
N ASP A 96 6.70 -18.15 -26.33
CA ASP A 96 6.84 -18.07 -27.78
C ASP A 96 7.50 -16.74 -28.20
N TYR A 97 7.13 -15.64 -27.56
CA TYR A 97 7.73 -14.34 -27.84
C TYR A 97 9.22 -14.31 -27.47
N GLU A 98 9.59 -14.81 -26.30
CA GLU A 98 10.99 -14.84 -25.86
C GLU A 98 11.83 -15.84 -26.69
N ARG A 99 11.24 -16.95 -27.17
CA ARG A 99 11.87 -17.87 -28.09
C ARG A 99 12.20 -17.19 -29.42
N LEU A 100 11.23 -16.43 -29.97
CA LEU A 100 11.48 -15.65 -31.18
C LEU A 100 12.62 -14.63 -31.01
N LEU A 101 12.66 -13.95 -29.87
CA LEU A 101 13.74 -13.01 -29.56
C LEU A 101 15.10 -13.72 -29.39
N HIS A 102 15.11 -14.92 -28.84
CA HIS A 102 16.30 -15.76 -28.74
C HIS A 102 16.81 -16.11 -30.15
N ASP A 103 15.95 -16.63 -31.03
CA ASP A 103 16.32 -17.02 -32.41
C ASP A 103 16.88 -15.81 -33.19
N ILE A 104 16.28 -14.63 -33.04
CA ILE A 104 16.80 -13.38 -33.61
C ILE A 104 18.16 -13.04 -32.99
N GLY A 105 18.34 -13.20 -31.67
CA GLY A 105 19.60 -12.95 -30.98
C GLY A 105 20.75 -13.83 -31.48
N LEU A 106 20.48 -15.09 -31.80
CA LEU A 106 21.47 -16.01 -32.35
C LEU A 106 22.05 -15.54 -33.69
N THR A 107 21.22 -14.86 -34.52
CA THR A 107 21.67 -14.30 -35.80
C THR A 107 22.78 -13.25 -35.63
N GLN A 108 22.90 -12.66 -34.42
CA GLN A 108 23.92 -11.63 -34.12
C GLN A 108 25.32 -12.23 -33.83
N GLN A 109 25.44 -13.57 -33.73
CA GLN A 109 26.70 -14.31 -33.59
C GLN A 109 27.59 -13.87 -32.40
N ARG A 110 26.95 -13.46 -31.26
CA ARG A 110 27.68 -13.03 -30.04
C ARG A 110 27.87 -14.16 -29.03
N GLY A 111 27.38 -15.38 -29.33
CA GLY A 111 27.47 -16.53 -28.43
C GLY A 111 26.74 -16.36 -27.13
N ILE A 112 25.54 -15.69 -27.16
CA ILE A 112 24.72 -15.42 -26.01
C ILE A 112 23.60 -16.45 -25.96
N GLU A 113 23.44 -17.06 -24.80
CA GLU A 113 22.42 -18.07 -24.53
C GLU A 113 21.26 -17.46 -23.70
N THR A 114 20.03 -17.91 -23.91
CA THR A 114 18.86 -17.48 -23.13
C THR A 114 18.41 -18.59 -22.20
N LEU A 115 18.29 -18.28 -20.91
CA LEU A 115 17.71 -19.15 -19.92
C LEU A 115 16.35 -18.60 -19.47
N THR A 116 15.36 -19.47 -19.46
CA THR A 116 14.00 -19.11 -19.07
C THR A 116 13.72 -19.52 -17.62
N ILE A 117 13.18 -18.62 -16.83
CA ILE A 117 12.68 -18.87 -15.49
C ILE A 117 11.15 -18.77 -15.51
N PHE A 118 10.47 -19.88 -15.21
CA PHE A 118 9.01 -19.89 -15.08
C PHE A 118 8.60 -19.13 -13.83
N SER A 119 7.61 -18.26 -13.95
CA SER A 119 7.03 -17.56 -12.80
C SER A 119 6.38 -18.55 -11.83
N LYS A 120 6.36 -18.20 -10.54
CA LYS A 120 5.54 -18.95 -9.56
C LYS A 120 4.07 -18.82 -9.90
N SER A 121 3.28 -19.85 -9.56
CA SER A 121 1.84 -19.88 -9.86
C SER A 121 1.09 -18.68 -9.29
N GLU A 122 1.45 -18.25 -8.08
CA GLU A 122 0.87 -17.09 -7.42
C GLU A 122 1.22 -15.75 -8.09
N LEU A 123 2.22 -15.71 -8.97
CA LEU A 123 2.65 -14.52 -9.72
C LEU A 123 2.32 -14.60 -11.23
N SER A 124 1.66 -15.66 -11.70
CA SER A 124 1.37 -15.86 -13.11
C SER A 124 0.48 -14.75 -13.72
N HIS A 125 -0.36 -14.14 -12.90
CA HIS A 125 -1.24 -13.02 -13.27
C HIS A 125 -0.55 -11.65 -13.22
N VAL A 126 0.67 -11.56 -12.66
CA VAL A 126 1.37 -10.30 -12.43
C VAL A 126 2.03 -9.80 -13.72
N SER A 127 1.69 -8.58 -14.13
CA SER A 127 2.35 -7.86 -15.22
C SER A 127 2.34 -6.34 -14.99
N SER A 128 3.25 -5.64 -15.63
CA SER A 128 3.26 -4.16 -15.60
C SER A 128 1.98 -3.56 -16.18
N THR A 129 1.43 -4.15 -17.22
CA THR A 129 0.15 -3.70 -17.82
C THR A 129 -1.00 -3.90 -16.85
N ALA A 130 -1.13 -5.10 -16.24
CA ALA A 130 -2.17 -5.39 -15.26
C ALA A 130 -2.07 -4.46 -14.04
N ALA A 131 -0.86 -4.22 -13.53
CA ALA A 131 -0.64 -3.32 -12.40
C ALA A 131 -1.11 -1.89 -12.71
N LYS A 132 -0.81 -1.36 -13.91
CA LYS A 132 -1.29 -0.03 -14.35
C LYS A 132 -2.81 0.04 -14.47
N GLU A 133 -3.42 -0.96 -15.07
CA GLU A 133 -4.88 -0.99 -15.23
C GLU A 133 -5.61 -1.13 -13.90
N ILE A 134 -5.10 -1.95 -12.99
CA ILE A 134 -5.65 -2.08 -11.63
C ILE A 134 -5.51 -0.76 -10.86
N CYS A 135 -4.35 -0.08 -10.96
CA CYS A 135 -4.12 1.20 -10.32
C CYS A 135 -5.13 2.26 -10.78
N LYS A 136 -5.30 2.45 -12.09
CA LYS A 136 -6.25 3.41 -12.67
C LYS A 136 -7.69 3.20 -12.20
N ASN A 137 -8.04 1.95 -11.90
CA ASN A 137 -9.38 1.57 -11.42
C ASN A 137 -9.47 1.49 -9.89
N GLY A 138 -8.45 1.96 -9.16
CA GLY A 138 -8.42 1.96 -7.69
C GLY A 138 -8.39 0.54 -7.09
N GLY A 139 -7.87 -0.45 -7.82
CA GLY A 139 -7.76 -1.83 -7.36
C GLY A 139 -6.62 -2.06 -6.37
N LEU A 140 -6.57 -3.25 -5.75
CA LEU A 140 -5.50 -3.64 -4.84
C LEU A 140 -4.23 -4.01 -5.61
N LEU A 141 -3.12 -3.41 -5.24
CA LEU A 141 -1.82 -3.57 -5.91
C LEU A 141 -0.80 -4.39 -5.11
N GLU A 142 -1.11 -4.73 -3.85
CA GLU A 142 -0.16 -5.38 -2.93
C GLU A 142 0.35 -6.74 -3.41
N ASN A 143 -0.42 -7.41 -4.28
CA ASN A 143 -0.03 -8.69 -4.89
C ASN A 143 0.59 -8.55 -6.30
N TYR A 144 0.78 -7.33 -6.78
CA TYR A 144 1.31 -7.06 -8.13
C TYR A 144 2.67 -6.38 -8.10
N VAL A 145 2.84 -5.44 -7.19
CA VAL A 145 4.04 -4.59 -7.13
C VAL A 145 4.51 -4.42 -5.68
N PRO A 146 5.80 -4.14 -5.45
CA PRO A 146 6.28 -3.68 -4.16
C PRO A 146 5.54 -2.40 -3.70
N LEU A 147 5.49 -2.16 -2.40
CA LEU A 147 4.71 -1.06 -1.83
C LEU A 147 5.23 0.33 -2.26
N SER A 148 6.54 0.47 -2.48
CA SER A 148 7.14 1.67 -3.06
C SER A 148 6.61 1.95 -4.47
N VAL A 149 6.56 0.91 -5.30
CA VAL A 149 6.05 0.99 -6.68
C VAL A 149 4.54 1.25 -6.71
N LYS A 150 3.79 0.72 -5.72
CA LYS A 150 2.37 1.03 -5.56
C LYS A 150 2.18 2.54 -5.36
N GLN A 151 2.96 3.16 -4.47
CA GLN A 151 2.90 4.61 -4.26
C GLN A 151 3.30 5.38 -5.52
N GLU A 152 4.37 4.99 -6.21
CA GLU A 152 4.78 5.59 -7.49
C GLU A 152 3.66 5.53 -8.53
N LEU A 153 2.94 4.41 -8.65
CA LEU A 153 1.80 4.26 -9.55
C LEU A 153 0.63 5.17 -9.14
N GLU A 154 0.27 5.21 -7.85
CA GLU A 154 -0.84 6.03 -7.34
C GLU A 154 -0.57 7.52 -7.54
N THR A 155 0.65 7.98 -7.28
CA THR A 155 1.02 9.39 -7.49
C THR A 155 1.09 9.75 -8.98
N THR A 156 1.70 8.90 -9.81
CA THR A 156 1.91 9.19 -11.24
C THR A 156 0.63 9.05 -12.08
N LEU A 157 -0.16 7.97 -11.87
CA LEU A 157 -1.32 7.70 -12.69
C LEU A 157 -2.60 8.36 -12.18
N ASN A 158 -2.76 8.44 -10.86
CA ASN A 158 -3.97 8.94 -10.24
C ASN A 158 -3.79 10.31 -9.58
N GLY A 159 -2.55 10.79 -9.41
CA GLY A 159 -2.25 12.01 -8.65
C GLY A 159 -2.65 11.89 -7.17
N GLN A 160 -2.51 10.71 -6.57
CA GLN A 160 -2.99 10.39 -5.23
C GLN A 160 -1.85 10.01 -4.31
N LEU A 161 -1.83 10.58 -3.11
CA LEU A 161 -0.98 10.13 -2.00
C LEU A 161 -1.86 9.82 -0.80
N ILE A 162 -1.80 8.58 -0.30
CA ILE A 162 -2.63 8.13 0.82
C ILE A 162 -1.82 8.16 2.12
N LEU A 163 -2.32 8.92 3.10
CA LEU A 163 -1.73 9.06 4.42
C LEU A 163 -2.71 8.52 5.48
N GLY A 164 -2.29 7.51 6.22
CA GLY A 164 -3.08 6.97 7.33
C GLY A 164 -2.95 7.84 8.58
N VAL A 165 -4.05 8.04 9.29
CA VAL A 165 -4.07 8.73 10.58
C VAL A 165 -4.62 7.77 11.63
N THR A 166 -3.83 7.43 12.63
CA THR A 166 -4.22 6.51 13.70
C THR A 166 -3.83 7.03 15.08
N GLY A 167 -4.19 6.31 16.12
CA GLY A 167 -3.98 6.62 17.51
C GLY A 167 -5.15 6.09 18.34
N GLU A 168 -5.00 5.98 19.64
CA GLU A 168 -6.04 5.48 20.53
C GLU A 168 -7.30 6.37 20.48
N ILE A 169 -8.42 5.83 20.92
CA ILE A 169 -9.66 6.60 21.04
C ILE A 169 -9.44 7.81 21.98
N GLY A 170 -9.97 8.98 21.62
CA GLY A 170 -9.84 10.19 22.44
C GLY A 170 -8.55 10.99 22.27
N MET A 171 -7.55 10.50 21.52
CA MET A 171 -6.24 11.17 21.34
C MET A 171 -6.25 12.41 20.43
N GLY A 172 -7.38 12.72 19.76
CA GLY A 172 -7.50 13.94 18.95
C GLY A 172 -7.26 13.75 17.45
N LYS A 173 -7.43 12.53 16.91
CA LYS A 173 -7.31 12.25 15.46
C LYS A 173 -8.16 13.17 14.58
N SER A 174 -9.43 13.39 14.95
CA SER A 174 -10.34 14.28 14.20
C SER A 174 -9.83 15.72 14.22
N TYR A 175 -9.36 16.19 15.38
CA TYR A 175 -8.75 17.50 15.51
C TYR A 175 -7.52 17.67 14.59
N PHE A 176 -6.62 16.67 14.57
CA PHE A 176 -5.49 16.67 13.64
C PHE A 176 -5.98 16.76 12.19
N SER A 177 -6.93 15.90 11.81
CA SER A 177 -7.43 15.85 10.43
C SER A 177 -8.08 17.16 10.00
N GLU A 178 -8.88 17.79 10.88
CA GLU A 178 -9.50 19.09 10.61
C GLU A 178 -8.48 20.20 10.46
N LYS A 179 -7.50 20.28 11.37
CA LYS A 179 -6.39 21.25 11.25
C LYS A 179 -5.56 21.02 9.99
N PHE A 180 -5.26 19.77 9.69
CA PHE A 180 -4.49 19.41 8.50
C PHE A 180 -5.21 19.84 7.22
N CYS A 181 -6.51 19.67 7.13
CA CYS A 181 -7.32 20.13 6.00
C CYS A 181 -7.43 21.65 5.93
N TYR A 182 -7.51 22.34 7.08
CA TYR A 182 -7.65 23.82 7.10
C TYR A 182 -6.44 24.56 6.48
N VAL A 183 -5.24 23.97 6.55
CA VAL A 183 -4.00 24.56 6.01
C VAL A 183 -3.80 24.26 4.51
N GLU A 184 -4.83 23.71 3.83
CA GLU A 184 -4.82 23.30 2.41
C GLU A 184 -4.35 24.42 1.46
N SER A 185 -4.81 25.65 1.69
CA SER A 185 -4.54 26.81 0.81
C SER A 185 -3.08 27.24 0.72
N ILE A 186 -2.18 26.76 1.58
CA ILE A 186 -0.77 27.18 1.63
C ILE A 186 0.14 26.30 0.76
N TYR A 187 -0.23 25.03 0.52
CA TYR A 187 0.63 24.01 -0.10
C TYR A 187 0.20 23.60 -1.51
N GLY A 188 -0.89 24.11 -2.04
CA GLY A 188 -1.26 23.93 -3.44
C GLY A 188 -1.83 22.56 -3.83
N PHE A 189 -2.00 21.61 -2.91
CA PHE A 189 -2.66 20.32 -3.16
C PHE A 189 -3.96 20.20 -2.37
N ASP A 190 -4.94 19.54 -2.99
CA ASP A 190 -6.22 19.25 -2.36
C ASP A 190 -6.09 18.12 -1.32
N ILE A 191 -6.89 18.19 -0.25
CA ILE A 191 -6.91 17.17 0.80
C ILE A 191 -8.31 16.60 0.95
N LYS A 192 -8.42 15.27 0.88
CA LYS A 192 -9.67 14.55 1.16
C LYS A 192 -9.55 13.76 2.45
N HIS A 193 -10.43 14.04 3.40
CA HIS A 193 -10.51 13.29 4.66
C HIS A 193 -11.55 12.18 4.57
N ILE A 194 -11.14 10.95 4.81
CA ILE A 194 -11.98 9.75 4.87
C ILE A 194 -11.89 9.18 6.29
N ASP A 195 -13.03 9.16 6.99
CA ASP A 195 -13.15 8.62 8.34
C ASP A 195 -13.69 7.19 8.27
N LEU A 196 -12.84 6.21 8.64
CA LEU A 196 -13.18 4.79 8.61
C LEU A 196 -14.28 4.42 9.59
N ASP A 197 -14.36 5.10 10.73
CA ASP A 197 -15.42 4.86 11.73
C ASP A 197 -16.79 5.31 11.18
N LYS A 198 -16.79 6.42 10.41
CA LYS A 198 -18.01 6.89 9.70
C LYS A 198 -18.37 5.94 8.55
N LEU A 199 -17.41 5.44 7.79
CA LEU A 199 -17.68 4.45 6.75
C LEU A 199 -18.25 3.15 7.32
N ALA A 200 -17.66 2.65 8.41
CA ALA A 200 -18.16 1.46 9.09
C ALA A 200 -19.60 1.68 9.61
N HIS A 201 -19.86 2.86 10.19
CA HIS A 201 -21.21 3.22 10.65
C HIS A 201 -22.22 3.26 9.49
N ASP A 202 -21.84 3.88 8.36
CA ASP A 202 -22.69 3.96 7.17
C ASP A 202 -23.05 2.56 6.62
N ILE A 203 -22.07 1.64 6.57
CA ILE A 203 -22.29 0.24 6.18
C ILE A 203 -23.28 -0.47 7.12
N LEU A 204 -23.13 -0.27 8.41
CA LEU A 204 -23.91 -0.98 9.42
C LEU A 204 -25.35 -0.43 9.61
N HIS A 205 -25.62 0.81 9.18
CA HIS A 205 -26.90 1.46 9.47
C HIS A 205 -27.64 2.04 8.26
N ASN A 206 -26.91 2.63 7.29
CA ASN A 206 -27.55 3.48 6.30
C ASN A 206 -27.64 2.85 4.91
N ARG A 207 -26.73 1.93 4.58
CA ARG A 207 -26.65 1.36 3.22
C ARG A 207 -27.80 0.42 2.95
N THR A 208 -28.42 0.61 1.76
CA THR A 208 -29.58 -0.15 1.30
C THR A 208 -29.26 -1.18 0.23
N GLU A 209 -28.06 -1.19 -0.29
CA GLU A 209 -27.61 -2.21 -1.24
C GLU A 209 -27.64 -3.60 -0.59
N ARG A 210 -28.13 -4.59 -1.33
CA ARG A 210 -28.38 -5.94 -0.83
C ARG A 210 -27.16 -6.54 -0.12
N VAL A 211 -25.96 -6.34 -0.66
CA VAL A 211 -24.71 -6.85 -0.07
C VAL A 211 -24.47 -6.37 1.37
N TYR A 212 -24.85 -5.11 1.69
CA TYR A 212 -24.73 -4.57 3.05
C TYR A 212 -25.85 -5.03 3.97
N ILE A 213 -27.05 -5.26 3.43
CA ILE A 213 -28.17 -5.87 4.18
C ILE A 213 -27.80 -7.31 4.58
N ASP A 214 -27.33 -8.11 3.62
CA ASP A 214 -26.91 -9.49 3.85
C ASP A 214 -25.74 -9.58 4.85
N LEU A 215 -24.79 -8.61 4.79
CA LEU A 215 -23.73 -8.48 5.78
C LEU A 215 -24.28 -8.22 7.19
N ARG A 216 -25.23 -7.28 7.33
CA ARG A 216 -25.87 -6.99 8.65
C ARG A 216 -26.57 -8.22 9.20
N HIS A 217 -27.30 -8.96 8.38
CA HIS A 217 -27.92 -10.23 8.81
C HIS A 217 -26.87 -11.25 9.28
N SER A 218 -25.75 -11.35 8.56
CA SER A 218 -24.66 -12.25 8.93
C SER A 218 -24.01 -11.84 10.26
N ILE A 219 -23.84 -10.54 10.50
CA ILE A 219 -23.34 -10.00 11.77
C ILE A 219 -24.33 -10.26 12.91
N LEU A 220 -25.63 -10.00 12.70
CA LEU A 220 -26.65 -10.25 13.71
C LEU A 220 -26.71 -11.72 14.11
N LYS A 221 -26.65 -12.63 13.13
CA LYS A 221 -26.60 -14.08 13.36
C LYS A 221 -25.33 -14.50 14.11
N GLU A 222 -24.18 -14.00 13.70
CA GLU A 222 -22.89 -14.35 14.29
C GLU A 222 -22.78 -13.98 15.75
N PHE A 223 -23.29 -12.80 16.13
CA PHE A 223 -23.20 -12.29 17.49
C PHE A 223 -24.49 -12.51 18.32
N GLY A 224 -25.41 -13.36 17.82
CA GLY A 224 -26.63 -13.72 18.55
C GLY A 224 -27.56 -12.53 18.82
N LEU A 225 -27.53 -11.51 17.96
CA LEU A 225 -28.39 -10.33 18.09
C LEU A 225 -29.72 -10.52 17.35
N SER A 226 -30.81 -10.03 17.92
CA SER A 226 -32.14 -10.15 17.33
C SER A 226 -32.23 -9.41 16.01
N ILE A 227 -32.79 -10.06 15.00
CA ILE A 227 -33.10 -9.45 13.70
C ILE A 227 -34.40 -8.66 13.88
N GLY A 228 -34.30 -7.33 13.98
CA GLY A 228 -35.48 -6.45 13.93
C GLY A 228 -36.02 -6.31 12.49
N ASN A 229 -37.19 -5.70 12.33
CA ASN A 229 -37.85 -5.54 11.02
C ASN A 229 -37.03 -4.77 9.96
N GLU A 230 -36.00 -4.00 10.35
CA GLU A 230 -35.20 -3.14 9.46
C GLU A 230 -33.74 -3.58 9.32
N SER A 231 -33.36 -4.76 9.81
CA SER A 231 -31.95 -5.21 9.79
C SER A 231 -30.95 -4.21 10.36
N ILE A 232 -31.40 -3.37 11.31
CA ILE A 232 -30.58 -2.36 11.97
C ILE A 232 -29.83 -3.01 13.13
N ILE A 233 -28.53 -2.80 13.17
CA ILE A 233 -27.67 -3.31 14.23
C ILE A 233 -27.71 -2.37 15.44
N ASP A 234 -28.10 -2.89 16.61
CA ASP A 234 -27.98 -2.14 17.86
C ASP A 234 -26.48 -1.97 18.19
N LYS A 235 -25.99 -0.76 17.92
CA LYS A 235 -24.57 -0.40 18.12
C LYS A 235 -24.11 -0.58 19.57
N LYS A 236 -24.99 -0.36 20.55
CA LYS A 236 -24.64 -0.51 21.96
C LYS A 236 -24.45 -1.98 22.31
N LYS A 237 -25.39 -2.83 21.89
CA LYS A 237 -25.31 -4.28 22.13
C LYS A 237 -24.13 -4.93 21.41
N LEU A 238 -23.95 -4.62 20.10
CA LEU A 238 -22.78 -5.12 19.37
C LEU A 238 -21.49 -4.63 20.01
N GLY A 239 -21.40 -3.35 20.38
CA GLY A 239 -20.22 -2.80 21.05
C GLY A 239 -19.91 -3.48 22.39
N GLN A 240 -20.93 -3.80 23.20
CA GLN A 240 -20.75 -4.54 24.45
C GLN A 240 -20.15 -5.94 24.22
N ILE A 241 -20.54 -6.63 23.15
CA ILE A 241 -20.00 -7.94 22.82
C ILE A 241 -18.55 -7.81 22.36
N VAL A 242 -18.30 -7.00 21.32
CA VAL A 242 -16.99 -7.01 20.62
C VAL A 242 -15.88 -6.29 21.38
N PHE A 243 -16.20 -5.27 22.21
CA PHE A 243 -15.17 -4.56 22.99
C PHE A 243 -14.77 -5.28 24.28
N ASN A 244 -15.56 -6.27 24.72
CA ASN A 244 -15.21 -7.11 25.88
C ASN A 244 -14.55 -8.43 25.49
N ASP A 245 -14.50 -8.78 24.20
CA ASP A 245 -13.94 -10.03 23.70
C ASP A 245 -13.10 -9.80 22.44
N ARG A 246 -11.76 -9.96 22.56
CA ARG A 246 -10.82 -9.76 21.43
C ARG A 246 -11.08 -10.67 20.22
N PRO A 247 -11.40 -11.98 20.37
CA PRO A 247 -11.78 -12.82 19.25
C PRO A 247 -13.01 -12.29 18.50
N SER A 248 -14.04 -11.85 19.20
CA SER A 248 -15.25 -11.28 18.63
C SER A 248 -14.96 -9.97 17.88
N LEU A 249 -14.10 -9.11 18.41
CA LEU A 249 -13.67 -7.88 17.72
C LEU A 249 -12.91 -8.23 16.42
N LYS A 250 -12.00 -9.19 16.48
CA LYS A 250 -11.28 -9.65 15.28
C LYS A 250 -12.26 -10.19 14.23
N LYS A 251 -13.23 -11.01 14.63
CA LYS A 251 -14.22 -11.57 13.72
C LYS A 251 -15.07 -10.49 13.05
N LEU A 252 -15.51 -9.48 13.80
CA LEU A 252 -16.21 -8.33 13.23
C LEU A 252 -15.33 -7.58 12.22
N ASN A 253 -14.07 -7.33 12.56
CA ASN A 253 -13.13 -6.67 11.66
C ASN A 253 -12.91 -7.48 10.36
N ASP A 254 -12.80 -8.80 10.45
CA ASP A 254 -12.66 -9.67 9.28
C ASP A 254 -13.91 -9.61 8.38
N MET A 255 -15.12 -9.63 8.97
CA MET A 255 -16.39 -9.48 8.23
C MET A 255 -16.52 -8.09 7.57
N MET A 256 -16.06 -7.03 8.23
CA MET A 256 -16.13 -5.65 7.75
C MET A 256 -15.04 -5.28 6.75
N ARG A 257 -13.98 -6.05 6.65
CA ARG A 257 -12.79 -5.71 5.84
C ARG A 257 -13.13 -5.42 4.37
N ILE A 258 -13.77 -6.36 3.68
CA ILE A 258 -14.12 -6.22 2.25
C ILE A 258 -15.12 -5.07 2.04
N PRO A 259 -16.21 -4.95 2.81
CA PRO A 259 -17.13 -3.82 2.74
C PRO A 259 -16.44 -2.46 2.90
N ILE A 260 -15.60 -2.31 3.92
CA ILE A 260 -14.84 -1.06 4.17
C ILE A 260 -13.90 -0.77 3.01
N MET A 261 -13.12 -1.76 2.54
CA MET A 261 -12.23 -1.61 1.39
C MET A 261 -12.97 -1.14 0.13
N THR A 262 -14.14 -1.71 -0.13
CA THR A 262 -14.98 -1.32 -1.27
C THR A 262 -15.44 0.14 -1.14
N ARG A 263 -15.79 0.57 0.06
CA ARG A 263 -16.19 1.95 0.33
C ARG A 263 -15.02 2.92 0.22
N ILE A 264 -13.85 2.57 0.78
CA ILE A 264 -12.62 3.38 0.65
C ILE A 264 -12.35 3.66 -0.83
N ARG A 265 -12.37 2.64 -1.69
CA ARG A 265 -12.15 2.83 -3.14
C ARG A 265 -13.15 3.77 -3.78
N LYS A 266 -14.44 3.62 -3.44
CA LYS A 266 -15.49 4.52 -3.96
C LYS A 266 -15.29 5.95 -3.48
N GLU A 267 -14.89 6.14 -2.22
CA GLU A 267 -14.63 7.47 -1.67
C GLU A 267 -13.37 8.09 -2.28
N ILE A 268 -12.30 7.33 -2.45
CA ILE A 268 -11.09 7.80 -3.13
C ILE A 268 -11.43 8.22 -4.56
N GLY A 269 -12.05 7.32 -5.35
CA GLY A 269 -12.51 7.60 -6.70
C GLY A 269 -11.45 8.30 -7.56
N ASN A 270 -11.87 9.35 -8.25
CA ASN A 270 -11.01 10.17 -9.11
C ASN A 270 -10.42 11.40 -8.39
N PHE A 271 -10.46 11.44 -7.06
CA PHE A 271 -9.87 12.54 -6.31
C PHE A 271 -8.35 12.60 -6.54
N LYS A 272 -7.84 13.80 -6.76
CA LYS A 272 -6.39 14.06 -6.89
C LYS A 272 -5.90 14.86 -5.71
N GLY A 273 -4.76 14.49 -5.15
CA GLY A 273 -4.19 15.14 -3.99
C GLY A 273 -3.91 14.17 -2.83
N CYS A 274 -3.84 14.70 -1.63
CA CYS A 274 -3.58 13.92 -0.42
C CYS A 274 -4.89 13.37 0.17
N ILE A 275 -4.93 12.07 0.43
CA ILE A 275 -6.06 11.39 1.04
C ILE A 275 -5.69 11.02 2.47
N LEU A 276 -6.35 11.64 3.45
CA LEU A 276 -6.23 11.28 4.86
C LEU A 276 -7.20 10.16 5.19
N LEU A 277 -6.68 8.97 5.44
CA LEU A 277 -7.46 7.80 5.87
C LEU A 277 -7.39 7.68 7.39
N ASN A 278 -8.41 8.18 8.09
CA ASN A 278 -8.44 8.25 9.55
C ASN A 278 -9.20 7.07 10.15
N GLY A 279 -8.58 6.35 11.08
CA GLY A 279 -9.22 5.26 11.81
C GLY A 279 -8.46 4.83 13.05
N ALA A 280 -9.18 4.67 14.17
CA ALA A 280 -8.58 4.19 15.41
C ALA A 280 -8.03 2.76 15.29
N LEU A 281 -8.70 1.92 14.49
CA LEU A 281 -8.34 0.51 14.28
C LEU A 281 -7.59 0.26 12.96
N LEU A 282 -6.98 1.30 12.36
CA LEU A 282 -6.29 1.20 11.06
C LEU A 282 -5.17 0.14 11.08
N VAL A 283 -4.42 0.07 12.18
CA VAL A 283 -3.34 -0.91 12.37
C VAL A 283 -3.92 -2.31 12.58
N GLU A 284 -4.87 -2.44 13.51
CA GLU A 284 -5.53 -3.69 13.88
C GLU A 284 -6.29 -4.32 12.72
N ALA A 285 -6.88 -3.51 11.86
CA ALA A 285 -7.60 -3.95 10.67
C ALA A 285 -6.67 -4.31 9.48
N GLY A 286 -5.35 -4.13 9.64
CA GLY A 286 -4.37 -4.44 8.60
C GLY A 286 -4.45 -3.52 7.39
N PHE A 287 -4.77 -2.24 7.58
CA PHE A 287 -4.90 -1.25 6.50
C PHE A 287 -3.61 -0.44 6.24
N LEU A 288 -2.50 -0.78 6.90
CA LEU A 288 -1.21 -0.12 6.68
C LEU A 288 -0.77 -0.12 5.19
N PRO A 289 -0.85 -1.24 4.43
CA PRO A 289 -0.48 -1.25 3.03
C PRO A 289 -1.36 -0.37 2.13
N ILE A 290 -2.62 -0.10 2.51
CA ILE A 290 -3.49 0.82 1.77
C ILE A 290 -2.89 2.22 1.75
N CYS A 291 -2.31 2.63 2.89
CA CYS A 291 -1.65 3.92 3.07
C CYS A 291 -0.17 3.89 2.66
N ASN A 292 0.30 2.85 1.95
CA ASN A 292 1.72 2.66 1.61
C ASN A 292 2.64 2.71 2.85
N ASN A 293 2.16 2.30 4.02
CA ASN A 293 2.80 2.45 5.33
C ASN A 293 3.14 3.91 5.71
N ASN A 294 2.52 4.91 5.07
CA ASN A 294 2.67 6.31 5.44
C ASN A 294 1.63 6.64 6.51
N ILE A 295 2.08 6.76 7.74
CA ILE A 295 1.17 6.82 8.90
C ILE A 295 1.54 7.98 9.81
N VAL A 296 0.52 8.74 10.22
CA VAL A 296 0.57 9.69 11.34
C VAL A 296 -0.04 9.03 12.57
N VAL A 297 0.73 8.89 13.63
CA VAL A 297 0.25 8.45 14.94
C VAL A 297 -0.02 9.67 15.80
N VAL A 298 -1.28 9.88 16.14
CA VAL A 298 -1.72 10.99 16.99
C VAL A 298 -1.62 10.58 18.45
N LYS A 299 -0.86 11.36 19.23
CA LYS A 299 -0.62 11.19 20.66
C LYS A 299 -1.23 12.34 21.47
N SER A 300 -1.57 12.06 22.71
CA SER A 300 -2.02 13.05 23.68
C SER A 300 -1.76 12.54 25.11
N SER A 301 -1.86 13.41 26.11
CA SER A 301 -1.78 12.95 27.51
C SER A 301 -3.00 12.12 27.88
N LYS A 302 -2.85 11.24 28.86
CA LYS A 302 -3.95 10.40 29.38
C LYS A 302 -5.08 11.26 29.97
N GLU A 303 -4.75 12.37 30.60
CA GLU A 303 -5.71 13.32 31.16
C GLU A 303 -6.57 13.93 30.04
N LYS A 304 -5.92 14.38 28.94
CA LYS A 304 -6.63 14.93 27.78
C LYS A 304 -7.46 13.87 27.06
N GLN A 305 -6.95 12.65 26.95
CA GLN A 305 -7.69 11.50 26.41
C GLN A 305 -8.97 11.25 27.21
N PHE A 306 -8.84 11.15 28.52
CA PHE A 306 -9.98 10.93 29.43
C PHE A 306 -10.99 12.07 29.36
N TYR A 307 -10.51 13.31 29.42
CA TYR A 307 -11.36 14.51 29.25
C TYR A 307 -12.15 14.47 27.95
N ASN A 308 -11.48 14.21 26.81
CA ASN A 308 -12.14 14.14 25.50
C ASN A 308 -13.24 13.07 25.44
N LEU A 309 -13.04 11.92 26.09
CA LEU A 309 -14.00 10.83 26.10
C LEU A 309 -15.19 11.13 27.04
N THR A 310 -14.94 11.79 28.17
CA THR A 310 -16.00 12.26 29.08
C THR A 310 -16.89 13.30 28.39
N GLN A 311 -16.31 14.25 27.64
CA GLN A 311 -17.07 15.23 26.85
C GLN A 311 -17.96 14.58 25.77
N ARG A 312 -17.61 13.37 25.32
CA ARG A 312 -18.45 12.58 24.39
C ARG A 312 -19.55 11.77 25.09
N GLY A 313 -19.69 11.91 26.41
CA GLY A 313 -20.73 11.27 27.21
C GLY A 313 -20.47 9.82 27.58
N TYR A 314 -19.24 9.34 27.52
CA TYR A 314 -18.89 7.99 27.99
C TYR A 314 -18.73 7.95 29.50
N SER A 315 -19.23 6.87 30.15
CA SER A 315 -18.94 6.58 31.55
C SER A 315 -17.48 6.12 31.71
N VAL A 316 -16.95 6.21 32.95
CA VAL A 316 -15.57 5.75 33.28
C VAL A 316 -15.35 4.31 32.82
N GLU A 317 -16.26 3.41 33.14
CA GLU A 317 -16.19 1.99 32.75
C GLU A 317 -16.19 1.82 31.21
N GLN A 318 -16.99 2.58 30.48
CA GLN A 318 -17.01 2.56 29.01
C GLN A 318 -15.70 3.08 28.41
N ILE A 319 -15.07 4.08 29.04
CA ILE A 319 -13.79 4.63 28.64
C ILE A 319 -12.69 3.58 28.78
N GLU A 320 -12.59 2.94 29.94
CA GLU A 320 -11.60 1.91 30.25
C GLU A 320 -11.75 0.71 29.30
N ASN A 321 -12.96 0.20 29.12
CA ASN A 321 -13.22 -0.92 28.21
C ASN A 321 -12.83 -0.60 26.76
N ARG A 322 -13.10 0.62 26.26
CA ARG A 322 -12.73 1.04 24.91
C ARG A 322 -11.22 1.23 24.74
N ILE A 323 -10.53 1.76 25.73
CA ILE A 323 -9.07 1.89 25.71
C ILE A 323 -8.44 0.49 25.72
N ASN A 324 -8.87 -0.39 26.60
CA ASN A 324 -8.33 -1.75 26.74
C ASN A 324 -8.63 -2.66 25.54
N SER A 325 -9.66 -2.37 24.75
CA SER A 325 -9.99 -3.12 23.53
C SER A 325 -9.14 -2.76 22.32
N GLN A 326 -8.38 -1.67 22.37
CA GLN A 326 -7.48 -1.23 21.32
C GLN A 326 -6.01 -1.52 21.66
N LEU A 327 -5.16 -1.55 20.65
CA LEU A 327 -3.71 -1.53 20.87
C LEU A 327 -3.31 -0.16 21.41
N ASN A 328 -2.43 -0.15 22.42
CA ASN A 328 -1.84 1.09 22.90
C ASN A 328 -0.92 1.72 21.84
N THR A 329 -0.63 2.99 22.02
CA THR A 329 0.14 3.79 21.07
C THR A 329 1.51 3.17 20.75
N ASP A 330 2.24 2.68 21.76
CA ASP A 330 3.58 2.10 21.56
C ASP A 330 3.52 0.80 20.74
N THR A 331 2.52 -0.03 20.99
CA THR A 331 2.28 -1.25 20.20
C THR A 331 1.92 -0.92 18.75
N LYS A 332 1.10 0.12 18.53
CA LYS A 332 0.77 0.58 17.16
C LYS A 332 2.04 1.04 16.42
N ILE A 333 2.87 1.85 17.07
CA ILE A 333 4.15 2.32 16.50
C ILE A 333 5.02 1.14 16.12
N LYS A 334 5.22 0.18 17.03
CA LYS A 334 6.01 -1.01 16.77
C LYS A 334 5.51 -1.80 15.56
N LEU A 335 4.20 -2.03 15.45
CA LEU A 335 3.62 -2.75 14.31
C LEU A 335 3.75 -1.96 13.00
N ILE A 336 3.68 -0.63 13.03
CA ILE A 336 3.92 0.22 11.87
C ILE A 336 5.38 0.10 11.43
N GLU A 337 6.33 0.19 12.36
CA GLU A 337 7.76 0.04 12.08
C GLU A 337 8.09 -1.36 11.54
N GLU A 338 7.52 -2.41 12.12
CA GLU A 338 7.63 -3.78 11.60
C GLU A 338 7.10 -3.89 10.17
N SER A 339 5.98 -3.23 9.85
CA SER A 339 5.42 -3.19 8.50
C SER A 339 6.33 -2.41 7.53
N ILE A 340 6.85 -1.26 7.95
CA ILE A 340 7.81 -0.47 7.16
C ILE A 340 9.06 -1.32 6.86
N ASN A 341 9.61 -1.98 7.85
CA ASN A 341 10.79 -2.85 7.70
C ASN A 341 10.50 -4.03 6.78
N LYS A 342 9.35 -4.69 6.94
CA LYS A 342 8.93 -5.83 6.11
C LYS A 342 8.82 -5.47 4.64
N TYR A 343 8.24 -4.33 4.32
CA TYR A 343 8.00 -3.90 2.93
C TYR A 343 9.10 -2.98 2.40
N GLY A 344 10.05 -2.57 3.24
CA GLY A 344 11.14 -1.65 2.87
C GLY A 344 10.64 -0.26 2.45
N HIS A 345 9.39 0.10 2.79
CA HIS A 345 8.74 1.33 2.37
C HIS A 345 7.71 1.82 3.38
N GLY A 346 7.60 3.15 3.50
CA GLY A 346 6.66 3.87 4.35
C GLY A 346 7.33 4.93 5.21
N LYS A 347 6.51 5.77 5.81
CA LYS A 347 6.97 6.86 6.71
C LYS A 347 6.08 6.94 7.93
N LEU A 348 6.69 6.88 9.09
CA LEU A 348 6.03 7.12 10.37
C LEU A 348 6.22 8.58 10.77
N PHE A 349 5.12 9.26 11.06
CA PHE A 349 5.08 10.57 11.71
C PHE A 349 4.38 10.44 13.06
N GLU A 350 4.88 11.13 14.05
CA GLU A 350 4.24 11.29 15.34
C GLU A 350 3.71 12.71 15.45
N PHE A 351 2.44 12.84 15.77
CA PHE A 351 1.81 14.13 16.04
C PHE A 351 1.36 14.15 17.50
N THR A 352 1.88 15.08 18.26
CA THR A 352 1.47 15.28 19.64
C THR A 352 0.54 16.47 19.73
N ASN A 353 -0.66 16.24 20.21
CA ASN A 353 -1.70 17.25 20.35
C ASN A 353 -1.42 18.15 21.56
N TYR A 354 -0.44 19.05 21.43
CA TYR A 354 -0.18 20.16 22.34
C TYR A 354 -0.81 21.45 21.78
N VAL A 355 -1.18 22.36 22.67
CA VAL A 355 -1.62 23.70 22.27
C VAL A 355 -0.37 24.58 22.11
N GLY A 356 -0.02 25.01 20.86
CA GLY A 356 1.09 25.91 20.66
C GLY A 356 1.73 25.86 19.26
N GLU A 357 2.85 26.56 19.08
CA GLU A 357 3.59 26.66 17.81
C GLU A 357 4.14 25.32 17.32
N GLU A 358 4.47 24.42 18.22
CA GLU A 358 4.99 23.07 17.89
C GLU A 358 4.02 22.22 17.04
N GLU A 359 2.71 22.47 17.11
CA GLU A 359 1.73 21.77 16.25
C GLU A 359 1.87 22.17 14.79
N PHE A 360 2.14 23.44 14.52
CA PHE A 360 2.33 23.92 13.14
C PHE A 360 3.57 23.32 12.52
N ASP A 361 4.67 23.22 13.26
CA ASP A 361 5.91 22.62 12.77
C ASP A 361 5.74 21.14 12.43
N GLN A 362 4.98 20.40 13.24
CA GLN A 362 4.69 18.98 12.98
C GLN A 362 3.84 18.82 11.71
N ILE A 363 2.81 19.65 11.52
CA ILE A 363 1.96 19.64 10.33
C ILE A 363 2.77 20.04 9.10
N ASP A 364 3.57 21.12 9.20
CA ASP A 364 4.41 21.63 8.12
C ASP A 364 5.40 20.55 7.63
N LYS A 365 6.05 19.85 8.55
CA LYS A 365 6.95 18.73 8.24
C LYS A 365 6.26 17.63 7.42
N ILE A 366 5.02 17.28 7.77
CA ILE A 366 4.25 16.27 7.03
C ILE A 366 3.89 16.81 5.65
N LYS A 367 3.46 18.07 5.55
CA LYS A 367 3.06 18.68 4.28
C LYS A 367 4.22 18.85 3.31
N ARG A 368 5.40 19.27 3.76
CA ARG A 368 6.62 19.30 2.94
C ARG A 368 6.98 17.92 2.41
N TRP A 369 6.78 16.88 3.22
CA TRP A 369 7.01 15.52 2.75
C TRP A 369 6.00 15.13 1.66
N ILE A 370 4.72 15.48 1.79
CA ILE A 370 3.68 15.22 0.76
C ILE A 370 4.01 15.95 -0.54
N ASP A 371 4.45 17.20 -0.44
CA ASP A 371 4.79 18.08 -1.57
C ASP A 371 5.83 17.42 -2.48
N CYS A 372 6.82 16.72 -1.91
CA CYS A 372 7.82 15.96 -2.67
C CYS A 372 7.25 14.84 -3.56
N TYR A 373 5.99 14.44 -3.38
CA TYR A 373 5.37 13.35 -4.13
C TYR A 373 4.26 13.82 -5.08
N LEU A 374 3.65 14.97 -4.81
CA LEU A 374 2.52 15.47 -5.60
C LEU A 374 2.92 16.57 -6.60
N TYR A 375 4.11 17.11 -6.47
CA TYR A 375 4.74 18.12 -7.33
C TYR A 375 6.20 17.78 -7.61
#